data_6896e31f5877f2c39db1f5053ab2dde3
#
_entry.id   6896e31f5877f2c39db1f5053ab2dde3
#
_cell.length_a   1.000
_cell.length_b   1.000
_cell.length_c   1.000
_cell.angle_alpha   90.00
_cell.angle_beta   90.00
_cell.angle_gamma   90.00
#
_symmetry.space_group_name_H-M   'P 1'
#
loop_
_entity.id
_entity.type
_entity.pdbx_description
1 polymer ?
#
loop_
_entity_poly.entity_id
_entity_poly.type
_entity_poly.pdbx_seq_one_letter_code
_entity_poly.pdbx_strand_id
1 'polypeptide(L)'
;MNKIPFFIAVTALALSILGWGVVGITLHKEVRYGFVNTERLLNEFSESKKAIEKIDDEKKKWDEQRTIISDSLKAFETRMEKMYDSLSIGEKKKIKEEQLHRIEEFNHFNQASAKSLEKRRVEELQAIYEKINAAMVDFAGEKNIDIVFATSNGNIVYGNGTSADLTDDFLRFLNERFK
;
A
#
# COMPACT_ATOMS: atom_id res chain seq x y z
N MET A 1 8.43 -78.02 19.92
CA MET A 1 8.99 -76.84 19.34
C MET A 1 8.13 -75.65 19.81
N ASN A 2 8.67 -74.78 20.61
CA ASN A 2 7.92 -73.62 21.20
C ASN A 2 7.70 -72.52 20.13
N LYS A 3 6.45 -72.35 19.72
CA LYS A 3 6.06 -71.30 18.69
C LYS A 3 5.95 -69.90 19.29
N ILE A 4 6.06 -69.76 20.63
CA ILE A 4 5.89 -68.48 21.34
C ILE A 4 6.93 -67.44 20.93
N PRO A 5 8.25 -67.71 20.80
CA PRO A 5 9.25 -66.75 20.43
C PRO A 5 9.04 -66.22 18.97
N PHE A 6 8.48 -67.03 18.08
CA PHE A 6 8.20 -66.64 16.72
C PHE A 6 7.07 -65.57 16.66
N PHE A 7 5.98 -65.78 17.42
CA PHE A 7 4.88 -64.82 17.47
C PHE A 7 5.32 -63.49 18.12
N ILE A 8 6.16 -63.53 19.14
CA ILE A 8 6.69 -62.29 19.77
C ILE A 8 7.57 -61.51 18.78
N ALA A 9 8.41 -62.21 18.01
CA ALA A 9 9.25 -61.55 17.00
C ALA A 9 8.43 -60.91 15.86
N VAL A 10 7.38 -61.57 15.39
CA VAL A 10 6.49 -61.04 14.33
C VAL A 10 5.69 -59.84 14.84
N THR A 11 5.18 -59.85 16.07
CA THR A 11 4.46 -58.72 16.64
C THR A 11 5.38 -57.53 16.90
N ALA A 12 6.62 -57.74 17.36
CA ALA A 12 7.61 -56.70 17.55
C ALA A 12 8.00 -56.05 16.20
N LEU A 13 8.16 -56.85 15.13
CA LEU A 13 8.46 -56.36 13.79
C LEU A 13 7.29 -55.51 13.22
N ALA A 14 6.05 -55.95 13.40
CA ALA A 14 4.87 -55.23 12.96
C ALA A 14 4.71 -53.88 13.69
N LEU A 15 4.97 -53.85 15.02
CA LEU A 15 4.93 -52.61 15.81
C LEU A 15 6.04 -51.65 15.41
N SER A 16 7.24 -52.13 15.08
CA SER A 16 8.33 -51.27 14.62
C SER A 16 8.03 -50.64 13.25
N ILE A 17 7.46 -51.41 12.31
CA ILE A 17 7.06 -50.88 10.99
C ILE A 17 5.95 -49.81 11.13
N LEU A 18 4.96 -50.04 11.98
CA LEU A 18 3.92 -49.05 12.31
C LEU A 18 4.51 -47.81 12.96
N GLY A 19 5.46 -47.95 13.89
CA GLY A 19 6.15 -46.83 14.54
C GLY A 19 6.93 -45.98 13.53
N TRP A 20 7.66 -46.57 12.60
CA TRP A 20 8.38 -45.85 11.56
C TRP A 20 7.46 -45.17 10.56
N GLY A 21 6.31 -45.77 10.23
CA GLY A 21 5.27 -45.17 9.38
C GLY A 21 4.69 -43.90 9.99
N VAL A 22 4.36 -43.90 11.28
CA VAL A 22 3.85 -42.73 12.01
C VAL A 22 4.90 -41.63 12.11
N VAL A 23 6.14 -41.95 12.44
CA VAL A 23 7.25 -41.00 12.51
C VAL A 23 7.54 -40.37 11.14
N GLY A 24 7.50 -41.17 10.05
CA GLY A 24 7.70 -40.66 8.70
C GLY A 24 6.63 -39.65 8.28
N ILE A 25 5.38 -39.86 8.66
CA ILE A 25 4.25 -38.98 8.34
C ILE A 25 4.30 -37.67 9.16
N THR A 26 4.74 -37.73 10.41
CA THR A 26 4.78 -36.54 11.30
C THR A 26 6.01 -35.66 11.11
N LEU A 27 7.11 -36.17 10.54
CA LEU A 27 8.36 -35.41 10.39
C LEU A 27 8.50 -34.68 9.03
N HIS A 28 7.61 -34.92 8.06
CA HIS A 28 7.69 -34.32 6.73
C HIS A 28 6.47 -33.42 6.47
N LYS A 29 6.20 -32.46 7.35
CA LYS A 29 5.34 -31.33 6.95
C LYS A 29 6.17 -30.42 6.05
N GLU A 30 6.03 -30.59 4.73
CA GLU A 30 6.62 -29.66 3.77
C GLU A 30 6.04 -28.26 3.99
N VAL A 31 6.90 -27.30 4.29
CA VAL A 31 6.52 -25.91 4.42
C VAL A 31 6.14 -25.40 3.01
N ARG A 32 4.91 -24.97 2.86
CA ARG A 32 4.42 -24.35 1.62
C ARG A 32 4.67 -22.86 1.65
N TYR A 33 5.36 -22.37 0.65
CA TYR A 33 5.66 -20.97 0.52
C TYR A 33 5.26 -20.45 -0.86
N GLY A 34 4.95 -19.18 -0.92
CA GLY A 34 4.69 -18.45 -2.14
C GLY A 34 5.15 -17.01 -2.05
N PHE A 35 4.98 -16.27 -3.12
CA PHE A 35 5.27 -14.85 -3.15
C PHE A 35 4.19 -14.08 -3.90
N VAL A 36 4.08 -12.79 -3.60
CA VAL A 36 3.21 -11.85 -4.28
C VAL A 36 4.00 -10.60 -4.66
N ASN A 37 3.73 -10.05 -5.83
CA ASN A 37 4.32 -8.80 -6.29
C ASN A 37 3.53 -7.62 -5.69
N THR A 38 4.14 -6.93 -4.72
CA THR A 38 3.50 -5.82 -4.01
C THR A 38 3.15 -4.65 -4.92
N GLU A 39 3.98 -4.35 -5.90
CA GLU A 39 3.74 -3.26 -6.85
C GLU A 39 2.50 -3.56 -7.70
N ARG A 40 2.38 -4.79 -8.21
CA ARG A 40 1.19 -5.21 -8.94
C ARG A 40 -0.05 -5.18 -8.05
N LEU A 41 0.04 -5.63 -6.79
CA LEU A 41 -1.07 -5.54 -5.85
C LEU A 41 -1.55 -4.10 -5.69
N LEU A 42 -0.64 -3.15 -5.46
CA LEU A 42 -0.99 -1.74 -5.30
C LEU A 42 -1.57 -1.12 -6.58
N ASN A 43 -1.07 -1.52 -7.75
CA ASN A 43 -1.52 -0.96 -9.02
C ASN A 43 -2.82 -1.58 -9.57
N GLU A 44 -3.10 -2.84 -9.25
CA GLU A 44 -4.21 -3.59 -9.86
C GLU A 44 -5.38 -3.83 -8.89
N PHE A 45 -5.18 -3.67 -7.58
CA PHE A 45 -6.25 -3.77 -6.58
C PHE A 45 -7.25 -2.61 -6.73
N SER A 46 -8.53 -2.93 -6.83
CA SER A 46 -9.60 -1.95 -7.08
C SER A 46 -9.69 -0.86 -6.02
N GLU A 47 -9.50 -1.20 -4.75
CA GLU A 47 -9.52 -0.23 -3.65
C GLU A 47 -8.31 0.71 -3.68
N SER A 48 -7.13 0.22 -4.12
CA SER A 48 -5.96 1.08 -4.33
C SER A 48 -6.22 2.10 -5.44
N LYS A 49 -6.83 1.68 -6.54
CA LYS A 49 -7.20 2.60 -7.64
C LYS A 49 -8.17 3.68 -7.16
N LYS A 50 -9.21 3.30 -6.39
CA LYS A 50 -10.14 4.28 -5.80
C LYS A 50 -9.46 5.24 -4.83
N ALA A 51 -8.50 4.78 -4.04
CA ALA A 51 -7.74 5.63 -3.13
C ALA A 51 -6.85 6.63 -3.88
N ILE A 52 -6.18 6.19 -4.94
CA ILE A 52 -5.38 7.07 -5.81
C ILE A 52 -6.28 8.13 -6.47
N GLU A 53 -7.41 7.73 -7.05
CA GLU A 53 -8.37 8.64 -7.68
C GLU A 53 -8.86 9.72 -6.70
N LYS A 54 -9.18 9.37 -5.46
CA LYS A 54 -9.56 10.35 -4.43
C LYS A 54 -8.45 11.35 -4.14
N ILE A 55 -7.20 10.88 -4.05
CA ILE A 55 -6.04 11.76 -3.82
C ILE A 55 -5.84 12.71 -5.00
N ASP A 56 -5.98 12.21 -6.22
CA ASP A 56 -5.85 13.02 -7.44
C ASP A 56 -6.96 14.06 -7.55
N ASP A 57 -8.20 13.71 -7.20
CA ASP A 57 -9.33 14.66 -7.16
C ASP A 57 -9.13 15.76 -6.12
N GLU A 58 -8.61 15.42 -4.94
CA GLU A 58 -8.30 16.37 -3.88
C GLU A 58 -7.16 17.31 -4.33
N LYS A 59 -6.12 16.77 -4.93
CA LYS A 59 -5.02 17.54 -5.52
C LYS A 59 -5.52 18.51 -6.58
N LYS A 60 -6.38 18.07 -7.47
CA LYS A 60 -6.97 18.92 -8.52
C LYS A 60 -7.73 20.10 -7.94
N LYS A 61 -8.57 19.88 -6.93
CA LYS A 61 -9.30 20.96 -6.24
C LYS A 61 -8.34 21.98 -5.63
N TRP A 62 -7.24 21.56 -5.06
CA TRP A 62 -6.26 22.46 -4.48
C TRP A 62 -5.45 23.20 -5.55
N ASP A 63 -5.10 22.55 -6.65
CA ASP A 63 -4.46 23.20 -7.79
C ASP A 63 -5.36 24.30 -8.39
N GLU A 64 -6.67 24.06 -8.49
CA GLU A 64 -7.65 25.05 -8.91
C GLU A 64 -7.70 26.25 -7.93
N GLN A 65 -7.79 26.01 -6.63
CA GLN A 65 -7.78 27.07 -5.62
C GLN A 65 -6.47 27.85 -5.60
N ARG A 66 -5.33 27.17 -5.72
CA ARG A 66 -4.02 27.79 -5.84
C ARG A 66 -3.94 28.74 -7.04
N THR A 67 -4.49 28.34 -8.16
CA THR A 67 -4.56 29.17 -9.37
C THR A 67 -5.38 30.42 -9.11
N ILE A 68 -6.56 30.32 -8.50
CA ILE A 68 -7.41 31.46 -8.15
C ILE A 68 -6.68 32.45 -7.24
N ILE A 69 -6.01 31.96 -6.19
CA ILE A 69 -5.26 32.81 -5.27
C ILE A 69 -4.08 33.49 -5.98
N SER A 70 -3.33 32.75 -6.80
CA SER A 70 -2.22 33.27 -7.59
C SER A 70 -2.66 34.36 -8.57
N ASP A 71 -3.76 34.13 -9.27
CA ASP A 71 -4.30 35.11 -10.24
C ASP A 71 -4.82 36.35 -9.53
N SER A 72 -5.45 36.20 -8.36
CA SER A 72 -5.85 37.34 -7.52
C SER A 72 -4.65 38.18 -7.07
N LEU A 73 -3.54 37.52 -6.67
CA LEU A 73 -2.31 38.21 -6.29
C LEU A 73 -1.70 38.96 -7.47
N LYS A 74 -1.58 38.32 -8.64
CA LYS A 74 -1.08 38.96 -9.87
C LYS A 74 -1.94 40.14 -10.30
N ALA A 75 -3.26 40.00 -10.22
CA ALA A 75 -4.17 41.11 -10.55
C ALA A 75 -4.03 42.28 -9.57
N PHE A 76 -3.81 42.01 -8.29
CA PHE A 76 -3.51 43.03 -7.30
C PHE A 76 -2.19 43.74 -7.62
N GLU A 77 -1.11 42.99 -7.86
CA GLU A 77 0.20 43.55 -8.21
C GLU A 77 0.15 44.43 -9.46
N THR A 78 -0.48 43.95 -10.53
CA THR A 78 -0.63 44.70 -11.78
C THR A 78 -1.43 46.00 -11.60
N ARG A 79 -2.47 46.00 -10.75
CA ARG A 79 -3.25 47.19 -10.43
C ARG A 79 -2.43 48.19 -9.65
N MET A 80 -1.69 47.71 -8.64
CA MET A 80 -0.87 48.58 -7.80
C MET A 80 0.30 49.20 -8.57
N GLU A 81 0.93 48.43 -9.46
CA GLU A 81 1.98 48.96 -10.35
C GLU A 81 1.50 50.15 -11.18
N LYS A 82 0.31 50.04 -11.78
CA LYS A 82 -0.27 51.12 -12.59
C LYS A 82 -0.60 52.39 -11.79
N MET A 83 -0.91 52.24 -10.50
CA MET A 83 -1.30 53.36 -9.63
C MET A 83 -0.15 53.93 -8.81
N TYR A 84 0.97 53.22 -8.76
CA TYR A 84 2.05 53.44 -7.78
C TYR A 84 2.58 54.88 -7.76
N ASP A 85 2.78 55.49 -8.93
CA ASP A 85 3.31 56.85 -9.04
C ASP A 85 2.38 57.92 -8.50
N SER A 86 1.06 57.66 -8.53
CA SER A 86 0.03 58.60 -8.07
C SER A 86 -0.26 58.48 -6.56
N LEU A 87 0.30 57.51 -5.88
CA LEU A 87 0.03 57.22 -4.45
C LEU A 87 0.89 58.07 -3.51
N SER A 88 0.28 58.46 -2.40
CA SER A 88 1.00 59.08 -1.28
C SER A 88 1.92 58.05 -0.57
N ILE A 89 2.90 58.54 0.23
CA ILE A 89 3.82 57.70 0.97
C ILE A 89 3.08 56.74 1.93
N GLY A 90 2.00 57.24 2.57
CA GLY A 90 1.20 56.43 3.47
C GLY A 90 0.42 55.30 2.75
N GLU A 91 -0.10 55.57 1.56
CA GLU A 91 -0.79 54.57 0.73
C GLU A 91 0.20 53.53 0.20
N LYS A 92 1.37 53.93 -0.26
CA LYS A 92 2.45 53.02 -0.68
C LYS A 92 2.83 52.02 0.43
N LYS A 93 2.89 52.52 1.66
CA LYS A 93 3.18 51.66 2.85
C LYS A 93 2.10 50.62 3.08
N LYS A 94 0.81 51.05 3.05
CA LYS A 94 -0.32 50.13 3.23
C LYS A 94 -0.39 49.07 2.14
N ILE A 95 -0.16 49.46 0.88
CA ILE A 95 -0.16 48.53 -0.26
C ILE A 95 0.95 47.49 -0.12
N LYS A 96 2.14 47.92 0.33
CA LYS A 96 3.24 46.97 0.58
C LYS A 96 2.91 45.97 1.71
N GLU A 97 2.29 46.42 2.77
CA GLU A 97 1.81 45.56 3.85
C GLU A 97 0.75 44.57 3.35
N GLU A 98 -0.22 45.03 2.57
CA GLU A 98 -1.24 44.18 1.95
C GLU A 98 -0.63 43.16 0.96
N GLN A 99 0.34 43.57 0.14
CA GLN A 99 1.05 42.65 -0.76
C GLN A 99 1.78 41.56 0.00
N LEU A 100 2.50 41.91 1.08
CA LEU A 100 3.19 40.94 1.92
C LEU A 100 2.21 39.96 2.56
N HIS A 101 1.08 40.45 3.08
CA HIS A 101 0.05 39.61 3.67
C HIS A 101 -0.51 38.60 2.64
N ARG A 102 -0.81 39.04 1.42
CA ARG A 102 -1.31 38.14 0.34
C ARG A 102 -0.27 37.11 -0.07
N ILE A 103 1.01 37.46 -0.10
CA ILE A 103 2.10 36.52 -0.38
C ILE A 103 2.20 35.48 0.76
N GLU A 104 2.09 35.93 2.00
CA GLU A 104 2.10 35.03 3.16
C GLU A 104 0.91 34.08 3.15
N GLU A 105 -0.29 34.55 2.86
CA GLU A 105 -1.50 33.71 2.70
C GLU A 105 -1.32 32.68 1.60
N PHE A 106 -0.79 33.07 0.43
CA PHE A 106 -0.50 32.14 -0.67
C PHE A 106 0.51 31.07 -0.27
N ASN A 107 1.59 31.47 0.40
CA ASN A 107 2.62 30.53 0.87
C ASN A 107 2.07 29.58 1.94
N HIS A 108 1.28 30.11 2.87
CA HIS A 108 0.64 29.30 3.91
C HIS A 108 -0.34 28.29 3.28
N PHE A 109 -1.15 28.73 2.33
CA PHE A 109 -2.06 27.83 1.59
C PHE A 109 -1.28 26.71 0.89
N ASN A 110 -0.19 27.02 0.17
CA ASN A 110 0.62 26.02 -0.53
C ASN A 110 1.22 24.99 0.45
N GLN A 111 1.76 25.45 1.57
CA GLN A 111 2.36 24.57 2.58
C GLN A 111 1.31 23.68 3.26
N ALA A 112 0.17 24.28 3.64
CA ALA A 112 -0.92 23.54 4.28
C ALA A 112 -1.50 22.49 3.34
N SER A 113 -1.72 22.84 2.07
CA SER A 113 -2.22 21.94 1.04
C SER A 113 -1.26 20.78 0.79
N ALA A 114 0.04 21.06 0.61
CA ALA A 114 1.04 20.02 0.40
C ALA A 114 1.13 19.04 1.60
N LYS A 115 1.12 19.59 2.82
CA LYS A 115 1.15 18.77 4.05
C LYS A 115 -0.10 17.90 4.20
N SER A 116 -1.28 18.45 3.90
CA SER A 116 -2.53 17.70 3.99
C SER A 116 -2.59 16.60 2.94
N LEU A 117 -2.12 16.85 1.71
CA LEU A 117 -2.06 15.84 0.65
C LEU A 117 -1.12 14.70 1.00
N GLU A 118 0.05 15.00 1.55
CA GLU A 118 0.99 13.98 1.98
C GLU A 118 0.42 13.13 3.14
N LYS A 119 -0.21 13.78 4.12
CA LYS A 119 -0.89 13.08 5.21
C LYS A 119 -1.97 12.14 4.66
N ARG A 120 -2.83 12.62 3.76
CA ARG A 120 -3.87 11.81 3.13
C ARG A 120 -3.28 10.63 2.38
N ARG A 121 -2.20 10.83 1.63
CA ARG A 121 -1.51 9.77 0.90
C ARG A 121 -1.01 8.66 1.82
N VAL A 122 -0.39 9.03 2.94
CA VAL A 122 0.09 8.06 3.94
C VAL A 122 -1.08 7.29 4.56
N GLU A 123 -2.16 7.98 4.95
CA GLU A 123 -3.35 7.35 5.55
C GLU A 123 -4.02 6.37 4.58
N GLU A 124 -4.22 6.75 3.32
CA GLU A 124 -4.83 5.87 2.31
C GLU A 124 -3.94 4.65 2.01
N LEU A 125 -2.62 4.84 1.87
CA LEU A 125 -1.69 3.73 1.68
C LEU A 125 -1.69 2.77 2.87
N GLN A 126 -1.68 3.28 4.08
CA GLN A 126 -1.76 2.45 5.28
C GLN A 126 -3.05 1.62 5.30
N ALA A 127 -4.20 2.24 5.02
CA ALA A 127 -5.48 1.55 4.96
C ALA A 127 -5.50 0.44 3.88
N ILE A 128 -4.85 0.67 2.73
CA ILE A 128 -4.70 -0.34 1.67
C ILE A 128 -3.82 -1.49 2.15
N TYR A 129 -2.68 -1.22 2.79
CA TYR A 129 -1.82 -2.28 3.33
C TYR A 129 -2.52 -3.11 4.40
N GLU A 130 -3.31 -2.49 5.27
CA GLU A 130 -4.11 -3.20 6.29
C GLU A 130 -5.12 -4.14 5.64
N LYS A 131 -5.82 -3.71 4.58
CA LYS A 131 -6.74 -4.56 3.82
C LYS A 131 -6.02 -5.73 3.14
N ILE A 132 -4.88 -5.47 2.49
CA ILE A 132 -4.07 -6.49 1.83
C ILE A 132 -3.58 -7.52 2.85
N ASN A 133 -3.04 -7.08 3.99
CA ASN A 133 -2.53 -7.97 5.02
C ASN A 133 -3.63 -8.83 5.65
N ALA A 134 -4.78 -8.24 5.97
CA ALA A 134 -5.92 -8.97 6.52
C ALA A 134 -6.43 -10.03 5.52
N ALA A 135 -6.56 -9.68 4.26
CA ALA A 135 -6.99 -10.61 3.21
C ALA A 135 -5.96 -11.70 2.95
N MET A 136 -4.65 -11.41 3.09
CA MET A 136 -3.58 -12.39 2.90
C MET A 136 -3.65 -13.52 3.92
N VAL A 137 -4.01 -13.21 5.17
CA VAL A 137 -4.17 -14.22 6.22
C VAL A 137 -5.24 -15.24 5.82
N ASP A 138 -6.39 -14.77 5.36
CA ASP A 138 -7.48 -15.64 4.95
C ASP A 138 -7.14 -16.43 3.69
N PHE A 139 -6.58 -15.76 2.68
CA PHE A 139 -6.12 -16.40 1.44
C PHE A 139 -5.07 -17.49 1.67
N ALA A 140 -4.05 -17.21 2.50
CA ALA A 140 -3.03 -18.19 2.84
C ALA A 140 -3.62 -19.39 3.58
N GLY A 141 -4.56 -19.15 4.49
CA GLY A 141 -5.30 -20.19 5.20
C GLY A 141 -6.10 -21.09 4.26
N GLU A 142 -6.87 -20.52 3.32
CA GLU A 142 -7.65 -21.27 2.33
C GLU A 142 -6.76 -22.12 1.40
N LYS A 143 -5.60 -21.59 1.03
CA LYS A 143 -4.64 -22.27 0.14
C LYS A 143 -3.66 -23.20 0.88
N ASN A 144 -3.72 -23.26 2.21
CA ASN A 144 -2.79 -24.00 3.05
C ASN A 144 -1.31 -23.58 2.79
N ILE A 145 -1.05 -22.29 2.70
CA ILE A 145 0.28 -21.73 2.51
C ILE A 145 0.80 -21.27 3.88
N ASP A 146 2.00 -21.74 4.26
CA ASP A 146 2.58 -21.44 5.56
C ASP A 146 3.31 -20.08 5.58
N ILE A 147 3.93 -19.67 4.45
CA ILE A 147 4.70 -18.44 4.33
C ILE A 147 4.43 -17.77 2.98
N VAL A 148 4.11 -16.47 3.01
CA VAL A 148 4.02 -15.64 1.80
C VAL A 148 5.04 -14.51 1.88
N PHE A 149 5.88 -14.41 0.85
CA PHE A 149 6.85 -13.33 0.71
C PHE A 149 6.27 -12.20 -0.12
N ALA A 150 6.41 -10.98 0.38
CA ALA A 150 6.14 -9.77 -0.40
C ALA A 150 7.38 -9.44 -1.24
N THR A 151 7.20 -9.26 -2.54
CA THR A 151 8.30 -8.91 -3.44
C THR A 151 8.05 -7.55 -4.06
N SER A 152 9.10 -6.77 -4.18
CA SER A 152 9.18 -5.58 -5.01
C SER A 152 10.12 -5.84 -6.18
N ASN A 153 10.15 -4.96 -7.17
CA ASN A 153 10.98 -5.13 -8.37
C ASN A 153 12.42 -5.57 -8.04
N GLY A 154 12.79 -6.77 -8.48
CA GLY A 154 14.14 -7.30 -8.40
C GLY A 154 14.48 -8.13 -7.15
N ASN A 155 13.60 -8.28 -6.18
CA ASN A 155 13.88 -9.06 -4.96
C ASN A 155 13.82 -10.58 -5.20
N ILE A 156 13.07 -11.05 -6.20
CA ILE A 156 13.08 -12.43 -6.67
C ILE A 156 13.61 -12.44 -8.12
N VAL A 157 14.80 -12.97 -8.28
CA VAL A 157 15.48 -13.02 -9.58
C VAL A 157 14.92 -14.11 -10.48
N TYR A 158 14.33 -15.16 -9.88
CA TYR A 158 13.73 -16.28 -10.60
C TYR A 158 12.51 -16.81 -9.84
N GLY A 159 11.41 -16.92 -10.52
CA GLY A 159 10.15 -17.41 -9.94
C GLY A 159 8.91 -17.04 -10.76
N ASN A 160 9.08 -16.29 -11.83
CA ASN A 160 7.99 -15.88 -12.70
C ASN A 160 7.37 -17.09 -13.41
N GLY A 161 6.04 -17.21 -13.34
CA GLY A 161 5.30 -18.33 -13.94
C GLY A 161 5.40 -19.66 -13.21
N THR A 162 5.91 -19.67 -11.96
CA THR A 162 5.91 -20.85 -11.09
C THR A 162 4.64 -20.93 -10.27
N SER A 163 4.31 -22.13 -9.78
CA SER A 163 3.19 -22.33 -8.84
C SER A 163 3.36 -21.60 -7.50
N ALA A 164 4.53 -21.02 -7.24
CA ALA A 164 4.83 -20.22 -6.07
C ALA A 164 4.45 -18.73 -6.25
N ASP A 165 4.23 -18.26 -7.48
CA ASP A 165 3.71 -16.90 -7.74
C ASP A 165 2.19 -16.90 -7.52
N LEU A 166 1.79 -16.27 -6.44
CA LEU A 166 0.40 -16.17 -6.00
C LEU A 166 -0.25 -14.84 -6.40
N THR A 167 0.44 -13.97 -7.11
CA THR A 167 0.02 -12.60 -7.37
C THR A 167 -1.36 -12.52 -8.05
N ASP A 168 -1.57 -13.27 -9.13
CA ASP A 168 -2.82 -13.23 -9.88
C ASP A 168 -4.00 -13.84 -9.09
N ASP A 169 -3.76 -14.94 -8.40
CA ASP A 169 -4.78 -15.59 -7.57
C ASP A 169 -5.17 -14.70 -6.40
N PHE A 170 -4.19 -14.09 -5.75
CA PHE A 170 -4.44 -13.20 -4.63
C PHE A 170 -5.10 -11.88 -5.08
N LEU A 171 -4.72 -11.29 -6.21
CA LEU A 171 -5.42 -10.13 -6.78
C LEU A 171 -6.89 -10.43 -7.07
N ARG A 172 -7.19 -11.59 -7.60
CA ARG A 172 -8.59 -12.02 -7.83
C ARG A 172 -9.34 -12.11 -6.51
N PHE A 173 -8.75 -12.78 -5.51
CA PHE A 173 -9.33 -12.89 -4.17
C PHE A 173 -9.58 -11.52 -3.53
N LEU A 174 -8.60 -10.61 -3.58
CA LEU A 174 -8.74 -9.23 -3.08
C LEU A 174 -9.90 -8.50 -3.76
N ASN A 175 -9.93 -8.51 -5.08
CA ASN A 175 -10.95 -7.78 -5.84
C ASN A 175 -12.35 -8.38 -5.68
N GLU A 176 -12.48 -9.66 -5.37
CA GLU A 176 -13.76 -10.30 -5.04
C GLU A 176 -14.22 -9.95 -3.64
N ARG A 177 -13.31 -9.91 -2.68
CA ARG A 177 -13.61 -9.63 -1.27
C ARG A 177 -14.03 -8.17 -1.01
N PHE A 178 -13.49 -7.23 -1.75
CA PHE A 178 -13.72 -5.79 -1.59
C PHE A 178 -14.49 -5.14 -2.76
N LYS A 179 -15.41 -5.88 -3.35
CA LYS A 179 -16.35 -5.37 -4.39
C LYS A 179 -17.29 -4.32 -3.89
#